data_1f4aebba5c9723cb064e95a2366bb7b9
#
_entry.id   1f4aebba5c9723cb064e95a2366bb7b9
#
_cell.length_a   1.000
_cell.length_b   1.000
_cell.length_c   1.000
_cell.angle_alpha   90.00
_cell.angle_beta   90.00
_cell.angle_gamma   90.00
#
_symmetry.space_group_name_H-M   'P 1'
#
loop_
_entity.id
_entity.type
_entity.pdbx_description
1 polymer ?
#
loop_
_entity_poly.entity_id
_entity_poly.type
_entity_poly.pdbx_seq_one_letter_code
_entity_poly.pdbx_strand_id
1 'polypeptide(L)'
;KLLISALVAGGLLSSFGALADNYDGQGVDYGDGSASDGWVAIGKGAKANIFLNNAGASTALGYDAIAEGQYSSAIGSKTHAIGGASMAFGVSAISEGDRSIALGASSYSFGQYSMALGRYSKALGRLSIAMGDSSKADGANAIALGNAAKAAGIMSIGLGDNANASQDYAMALGAESEAAENATAIGNKAHAKGVNSIALGNGSQALADSAIAIGQGNKANGADAIALGNGSQSSGLNAIALGKASVVTGDNSLALGSNTNANGINSVALGAGSIADQDDSVSVGSDSLQRKIVNVKNGTIKADSHDAINGSQLYAISDSVAKRLGGGSSVNVDDGTVKAPTYNLKNGNKNNVGDALTVLDQFTLQWDQNRDKYSAAHGSSTASVITDVADGAVSDSSKDAVNGSQLKATNDDVETNTTNIATNTGNIATNTANIATNTTNITNLTDTVGDLKDDALLWNGTAFNAAHGTETTSTITNVKAGTLSDDSTDAVNGSQLKDTNDNVATNTTNIASNTANIATNTSNIADNTANIATNTSNIADNTANIATNTSNIAGNTANIATNTTNIAANTTSINSLNTSVDALEQDAMLWNGTAFNAAHGTETTSTITN
;
A
#
# COMPACT_ATOMS: atom_id res chain seq x y z
N LYS A 1 -2.16 -41.80 33.65
CA LYS A 1 -2.39 -42.99 34.50
C LYS A 1 -1.45 -43.02 35.72
N LEU A 2 -0.20 -42.52 35.64
CA LEU A 2 0.70 -42.45 36.80
C LEU A 2 0.34 -41.31 37.78
N LEU A 3 -0.19 -40.19 37.28
CA LEU A 3 -0.57 -39.04 38.11
C LEU A 3 -1.85 -39.34 38.95
N ILE A 4 -2.79 -40.10 38.37
CA ILE A 4 -4.03 -40.48 39.05
C ILE A 4 -3.75 -41.54 40.12
N SER A 5 -2.78 -42.44 39.92
CA SER A 5 -2.36 -43.40 40.92
C SER A 5 -1.61 -42.77 42.10
N ALA A 6 -0.88 -41.67 41.91
CA ALA A 6 -0.23 -40.93 43.00
C ALA A 6 -1.25 -40.17 43.85
N LEU A 7 -2.32 -39.62 43.23
CA LEU A 7 -3.40 -38.94 43.97
C LEU A 7 -4.29 -39.90 44.73
N VAL A 8 -4.54 -41.11 44.18
CA VAL A 8 -5.31 -42.16 44.84
C VAL A 8 -4.48 -42.82 45.96
N ALA A 9 -3.17 -42.93 45.81
CA ALA A 9 -2.30 -43.42 46.88
C ALA A 9 -2.23 -42.44 48.06
N GLY A 10 -2.23 -41.11 47.79
CA GLY A 10 -2.30 -40.08 48.86
C GLY A 10 -3.59 -40.11 49.65
N GLY A 11 -4.73 -40.37 48.98
CA GLY A 11 -6.05 -40.51 49.66
C GLY A 11 -6.26 -41.80 50.43
N LEU A 12 -5.57 -42.89 50.11
CA LEU A 12 -5.65 -44.16 50.82
C LEU A 12 -4.63 -44.25 51.96
N LEU A 13 -3.58 -43.47 52.00
CA LEU A 13 -2.56 -43.45 53.05
C LEU A 13 -2.97 -42.67 54.30
N SER A 14 -4.01 -41.85 54.23
CA SER A 14 -4.54 -41.11 55.39
C SER A 14 -5.27 -42.00 56.38
N SER A 15 -5.51 -43.28 56.04
CA SER A 15 -6.15 -44.26 56.99
C SER A 15 -5.15 -45.23 57.63
N PHE A 16 -3.86 -45.17 57.34
CA PHE A 16 -2.82 -45.96 57.98
C PHE A 16 -1.83 -45.06 58.71
N GLY A 17 -2.28 -44.42 59.74
CA GLY A 17 -1.40 -43.79 60.71
C GLY A 17 -0.63 -44.83 61.52
N ALA A 18 0.54 -45.27 61.02
CA ALA A 18 1.59 -45.90 61.79
C ALA A 18 2.61 -46.72 60.99
N LEU A 19 3.08 -46.27 59.83
CA LEU A 19 4.20 -46.97 59.19
C LEU A 19 5.21 -45.94 58.54
N ALA A 20 5.45 -44.82 59.18
CA ALA A 20 6.40 -43.81 58.66
C ALA A 20 7.74 -43.80 59.42
N ASP A 21 7.99 -44.69 60.36
CA ASP A 21 9.29 -44.81 61.00
C ASP A 21 10.12 -45.93 60.36
N ASN A 22 10.97 -45.65 59.53
CA ASN A 22 12.05 -46.47 58.93
C ASN A 22 11.93 -46.72 57.41
N TYR A 23 12.03 -45.66 56.61
CA TYR A 23 12.56 -45.83 55.28
C TYR A 23 13.78 -44.94 55.16
N ASP A 24 14.93 -45.53 55.13
CA ASP A 24 16.28 -45.07 55.01
C ASP A 24 16.45 -43.66 54.36
N GLY A 25 16.26 -42.65 55.18
CA GLY A 25 16.47 -41.24 54.77
C GLY A 25 15.38 -40.62 53.88
N GLN A 26 14.23 -41.24 53.71
CA GLN A 26 13.08 -40.71 53.03
C GLN A 26 11.91 -40.59 54.00
N GLY A 27 11.79 -39.44 54.66
CA GLY A 27 10.68 -39.17 55.57
C GLY A 27 9.38 -38.92 54.78
N VAL A 28 8.29 -39.54 55.26
CA VAL A 28 6.93 -39.12 54.95
C VAL A 28 6.40 -38.46 56.20
N ASP A 29 6.12 -37.17 56.14
CA ASP A 29 5.56 -36.44 57.27
C ASP A 29 4.14 -35.99 56.91
N TYR A 30 3.20 -36.25 57.79
CA TYR A 30 1.79 -35.85 57.67
C TYR A 30 1.44 -34.95 58.83
N GLY A 31 0.64 -33.92 58.61
CA GLY A 31 0.04 -33.16 59.70
C GLY A 31 -0.71 -34.06 60.68
N ASP A 32 -0.88 -33.63 61.93
CA ASP A 32 -1.48 -34.38 63.01
C ASP A 32 -2.99 -34.72 62.87
N GLY A 33 -3.54 -34.35 61.67
CA GLY A 33 -4.96 -34.62 61.36
C GLY A 33 -5.95 -33.63 61.97
N SER A 34 -5.46 -32.52 62.56
CA SER A 34 -6.33 -31.39 62.90
C SER A 34 -6.85 -30.71 61.66
N ALA A 35 -8.04 -30.12 61.66
CA ALA A 35 -8.66 -29.47 60.50
C ALA A 35 -7.86 -28.28 59.98
N SER A 36 -6.80 -27.88 60.67
CA SER A 36 -5.88 -26.81 60.38
C SER A 36 -4.55 -27.26 59.73
N ASP A 37 -4.20 -28.56 59.75
CA ASP A 37 -2.85 -29.06 59.51
C ASP A 37 -2.70 -29.92 58.23
N GLY A 38 -3.61 -29.90 57.32
CA GLY A 38 -3.65 -30.77 56.12
C GLY A 38 -2.44 -30.70 55.19
N TRP A 39 -1.19 -30.81 55.71
CA TRP A 39 0.02 -30.81 54.91
C TRP A 39 0.60 -32.21 54.65
N VAL A 40 1.35 -32.36 53.58
CA VAL A 40 2.00 -33.62 53.17
C VAL A 40 3.45 -33.35 52.80
N ALA A 41 4.41 -34.05 53.43
CA ALA A 41 5.81 -34.03 53.04
C ALA A 41 6.31 -35.46 52.77
N ILE A 42 6.70 -35.74 51.52
CA ILE A 42 7.18 -37.08 51.12
C ILE A 42 8.50 -36.92 50.35
N GLY A 43 9.56 -37.53 50.89
CA GLY A 43 10.89 -37.52 50.28
C GLY A 43 11.98 -37.09 51.26
N LYS A 44 13.21 -37.51 50.99
CA LYS A 44 14.34 -37.12 51.85
C LYS A 44 14.54 -35.61 51.79
N GLY A 45 14.50 -34.93 52.95
CA GLY A 45 14.60 -33.49 53.10
C GLY A 45 13.36 -32.71 52.67
N ALA A 46 12.26 -33.38 52.30
CA ALA A 46 11.01 -32.72 51.98
C ALA A 46 10.46 -31.98 53.21
N LYS A 47 9.97 -30.75 53.03
CA LYS A 47 9.47 -29.89 54.08
C LYS A 47 8.17 -29.22 53.62
N ALA A 48 7.09 -29.43 54.35
CA ALA A 48 5.82 -28.74 54.14
C ALA A 48 5.47 -27.92 55.37
N ASN A 49 4.84 -26.76 55.21
CA ASN A 49 4.40 -25.87 56.29
C ASN A 49 5.50 -25.47 57.30
N ILE A 50 6.67 -25.04 56.80
CA ILE A 50 7.87 -24.80 57.65
C ILE A 50 7.67 -23.69 58.68
N PHE A 51 6.79 -22.75 58.47
CA PHE A 51 6.64 -21.56 59.32
C PHE A 51 5.57 -21.68 60.42
N LEU A 52 5.05 -22.87 60.71
CA LEU A 52 4.19 -23.16 61.88
C LEU A 52 3.04 -22.17 62.22
N ASN A 53 2.87 -21.15 61.41
CA ASN A 53 1.88 -20.10 61.65
C ASN A 53 0.77 -20.16 60.60
N ASN A 54 -0.13 -21.06 60.80
CA ASN A 54 -1.44 -21.13 60.18
C ASN A 54 -1.70 -22.36 59.32
N ALA A 55 -2.66 -23.00 59.70
CA ALA A 55 -3.64 -23.79 59.01
C ALA A 55 -3.68 -23.59 57.50
N GLY A 56 -2.90 -24.32 56.74
CA GLY A 56 -2.94 -24.33 55.30
C GLY A 56 -2.35 -25.60 54.76
N ALA A 57 -3.17 -26.42 54.14
CA ALA A 57 -2.74 -27.65 53.51
C ALA A 57 -1.67 -27.39 52.47
N SER A 58 -0.40 -27.62 52.77
CA SER A 58 0.70 -27.57 51.83
C SER A 58 1.21 -28.96 51.49
N THR A 59 1.78 -29.16 50.30
CA THR A 59 2.24 -30.47 49.84
C THR A 59 3.69 -30.36 49.33
N ALA A 60 4.62 -31.09 49.91
CA ALA A 60 5.98 -31.23 49.45
C ALA A 60 6.25 -32.71 49.06
N LEU A 61 6.51 -32.97 47.79
CA LEU A 61 6.76 -34.31 47.28
C LEU A 61 8.05 -34.35 46.44
N GLY A 62 9.11 -34.94 46.99
CA GLY A 62 10.38 -35.10 46.29
C GLY A 62 11.58 -34.89 47.21
N TYR A 63 12.80 -35.17 46.68
CA TYR A 63 14.06 -34.93 47.38
C TYR A 63 14.28 -33.43 47.59
N ASP A 64 14.47 -33.00 48.84
CA ASP A 64 14.61 -31.56 49.21
C ASP A 64 13.49 -30.67 48.67
N ALA A 65 12.27 -31.19 48.51
CA ALA A 65 11.11 -30.39 48.13
C ALA A 65 10.63 -29.57 49.34
N ILE A 66 10.37 -28.28 49.14
CA ILE A 66 9.99 -27.34 50.19
C ILE A 66 8.71 -26.60 49.80
N ALA A 67 7.65 -26.75 50.59
CA ALA A 67 6.39 -26.04 50.45
C ALA A 67 6.17 -25.14 51.69
N GLU A 68 6.54 -23.84 51.58
CA GLU A 68 6.49 -22.87 52.67
C GLU A 68 5.13 -22.16 52.76
N GLY A 69 4.56 -21.83 51.61
CA GLY A 69 3.34 -21.05 51.54
C GLY A 69 2.10 -21.82 51.98
N GLN A 70 1.12 -21.12 52.57
CA GLN A 70 -0.18 -21.70 52.90
C GLN A 70 -0.87 -22.22 51.62
N TYR A 71 -1.37 -23.43 51.61
CA TYR A 71 -1.95 -24.12 50.47
C TYR A 71 -0.99 -24.32 49.29
N SER A 72 0.32 -24.22 49.49
CA SER A 72 1.31 -24.36 48.45
C SER A 72 1.60 -25.84 48.12
N SER A 73 2.10 -26.10 46.91
CA SER A 73 2.46 -27.45 46.47
C SER A 73 3.85 -27.44 45.81
N ALA A 74 4.79 -28.20 46.37
CA ALA A 74 6.14 -28.38 45.82
C ALA A 74 6.32 -29.85 45.44
N ILE A 75 6.37 -30.16 44.15
CA ILE A 75 6.46 -31.53 43.64
C ILE A 75 7.67 -31.67 42.71
N GLY A 76 8.65 -32.44 43.15
CA GLY A 76 9.89 -32.67 42.42
C GLY A 76 11.13 -32.52 43.30
N SER A 77 12.30 -32.86 42.78
CA SER A 77 13.55 -32.72 43.52
C SER A 77 13.96 -31.24 43.63
N LYS A 78 14.26 -30.78 44.83
CA LYS A 78 14.70 -29.40 45.13
C LYS A 78 13.69 -28.33 44.68
N THR A 79 12.42 -28.68 44.66
CA THR A 79 11.35 -27.71 44.36
C THR A 79 11.09 -26.82 45.56
N HIS A 80 10.68 -25.57 45.33
CA HIS A 80 10.39 -24.63 46.38
C HIS A 80 9.12 -23.83 46.08
N ALA A 81 8.07 -24.04 46.83
CA ALA A 81 6.79 -23.30 46.75
C ALA A 81 6.64 -22.41 47.98
N ILE A 82 6.95 -21.09 47.80
CA ILE A 82 7.09 -20.11 48.88
C ILE A 82 5.80 -19.32 49.09
N GLY A 83 5.18 -18.88 48.02
CA GLY A 83 3.98 -18.05 48.09
C GLY A 83 2.74 -18.79 48.57
N GLY A 84 1.78 -18.07 49.14
CA GLY A 84 0.48 -18.65 49.51
C GLY A 84 -0.26 -19.19 48.27
N ALA A 85 -0.77 -20.43 48.36
CA ALA A 85 -1.41 -21.16 47.26
C ALA A 85 -0.53 -21.25 45.99
N SER A 86 0.80 -21.19 46.13
CA SER A 86 1.74 -21.36 45.04
C SER A 86 1.97 -22.82 44.65
N MET A 87 2.35 -23.09 43.42
CA MET A 87 2.60 -24.44 42.92
C MET A 87 3.97 -24.49 42.23
N ALA A 88 4.88 -25.30 42.73
CA ALA A 88 6.17 -25.57 42.09
C ALA A 88 6.24 -27.06 41.69
N PHE A 89 6.42 -27.32 40.40
CA PHE A 89 6.40 -28.65 39.83
C PHE A 89 7.58 -28.89 38.88
N GLY A 90 8.50 -29.75 39.27
CA GLY A 90 9.69 -30.06 38.45
C GLY A 90 10.97 -30.02 39.29
N VAL A 91 12.10 -30.41 38.68
CA VAL A 91 13.38 -30.35 39.37
C VAL A 91 13.82 -28.89 39.56
N SER A 92 14.09 -28.48 40.79
CA SER A 92 14.51 -27.13 41.15
C SER A 92 13.54 -26.03 40.68
N ALA A 93 12.27 -26.35 40.52
CA ALA A 93 11.24 -25.35 40.26
C ALA A 93 11.00 -24.50 41.52
N ILE A 94 10.86 -23.19 41.35
CA ILE A 94 10.64 -22.23 42.45
C ILE A 94 9.41 -21.37 42.15
N SER A 95 8.47 -21.30 43.10
CA SER A 95 7.27 -20.49 43.02
C SER A 95 7.15 -19.59 44.26
N GLU A 96 7.58 -18.33 44.15
CA GLU A 96 7.66 -17.37 45.27
C GLU A 96 6.40 -16.52 45.41
N GLY A 97 5.77 -16.16 44.31
CA GLY A 97 4.58 -15.30 44.34
C GLY A 97 3.35 -16.00 44.93
N ASP A 98 2.49 -15.29 45.64
CA ASP A 98 1.19 -15.82 46.04
C ASP A 98 0.38 -16.25 44.82
N ARG A 99 -0.20 -17.42 44.86
CA ARG A 99 -0.99 -18.02 43.78
C ARG A 99 -0.22 -18.13 42.47
N SER A 100 1.10 -18.23 42.56
CA SER A 100 1.95 -18.41 41.38
C SER A 100 2.14 -19.89 41.04
N ILE A 101 2.50 -20.17 39.80
CA ILE A 101 2.73 -21.53 39.31
C ILE A 101 4.09 -21.60 38.62
N ALA A 102 4.94 -22.49 39.06
CA ALA A 102 6.19 -22.84 38.41
C ALA A 102 6.17 -24.30 37.98
N LEU A 103 6.03 -24.59 36.70
CA LEU A 103 5.98 -25.94 36.15
C LEU A 103 7.10 -26.17 35.14
N GLY A 104 8.09 -26.94 35.49
CA GLY A 104 9.23 -27.28 34.67
C GLY A 104 10.54 -27.31 35.46
N ALA A 105 11.57 -27.93 34.92
CA ALA A 105 12.88 -27.96 35.58
C ALA A 105 13.48 -26.54 35.64
N SER A 106 13.86 -26.12 36.85
CA SER A 106 14.42 -24.77 37.10
C SER A 106 13.49 -23.63 36.65
N SER A 107 12.19 -23.88 36.58
CA SER A 107 11.22 -22.82 36.35
C SER A 107 11.11 -21.91 37.60
N TYR A 108 10.89 -20.63 37.40
CA TYR A 108 10.86 -19.63 38.46
C TYR A 108 9.68 -18.67 38.31
N SER A 109 8.75 -18.72 39.25
CA SER A 109 7.56 -17.85 39.27
C SER A 109 7.60 -16.95 40.51
N PHE A 110 7.99 -15.69 40.33
CA PHE A 110 8.19 -14.73 41.42
C PHE A 110 6.96 -13.84 41.62
N GLY A 111 6.36 -13.38 40.53
CA GLY A 111 5.23 -12.45 40.63
C GLY A 111 3.98 -13.07 41.25
N GLN A 112 3.22 -12.29 42.02
CA GLN A 112 1.90 -12.71 42.50
C GLN A 112 0.99 -13.05 41.32
N TYR A 113 0.30 -14.20 41.36
CA TYR A 113 -0.52 -14.74 40.26
C TYR A 113 0.25 -15.03 38.99
N SER A 114 1.56 -15.14 39.03
CA SER A 114 2.35 -15.42 37.86
C SER A 114 2.41 -16.89 37.50
N MET A 115 2.77 -17.21 36.26
CA MET A 115 2.82 -18.58 35.78
C MET A 115 4.09 -18.81 34.93
N ALA A 116 4.98 -19.68 35.39
CA ALA A 116 6.18 -20.08 34.67
C ALA A 116 6.06 -21.55 34.26
N LEU A 117 5.85 -21.82 32.97
CA LEU A 117 5.72 -23.14 32.38
C LEU A 117 6.82 -23.45 31.40
N GLY A 118 7.72 -24.34 31.74
CA GLY A 118 8.81 -24.76 30.91
C GLY A 118 10.15 -24.81 31.65
N ARG A 119 11.11 -25.49 31.11
CA ARG A 119 12.46 -25.57 31.67
C ARG A 119 13.09 -24.16 31.64
N TYR A 120 13.66 -23.74 32.77
CA TYR A 120 14.26 -22.39 32.94
C TYR A 120 13.32 -21.22 32.70
N SER A 121 12.02 -21.44 32.56
CA SER A 121 11.05 -20.35 32.40
C SER A 121 11.01 -19.45 33.64
N LYS A 122 10.84 -18.14 33.45
CA LYS A 122 10.81 -17.15 34.55
C LYS A 122 9.63 -16.19 34.40
N ALA A 123 8.73 -16.20 35.36
CA ALA A 123 7.62 -15.27 35.45
C ALA A 123 7.81 -14.35 36.66
N LEU A 124 8.39 -13.17 36.44
CA LEU A 124 8.83 -12.27 37.52
C LEU A 124 7.79 -11.19 37.81
N GLY A 125 7.05 -10.74 36.82
CA GLY A 125 6.03 -9.74 36.98
C GLY A 125 4.76 -10.26 37.66
N ARG A 126 4.03 -9.40 38.37
CA ARG A 126 2.70 -9.71 38.87
C ARG A 126 1.76 -10.05 37.71
N LEU A 127 0.99 -11.14 37.81
CA LEU A 127 0.08 -11.62 36.74
C LEU A 127 0.82 -11.96 35.42
N SER A 128 2.12 -12.19 35.47
CA SER A 128 2.88 -12.54 34.27
C SER A 128 2.79 -14.02 33.92
N ILE A 129 2.93 -14.35 32.65
CA ILE A 129 2.93 -15.70 32.12
C ILE A 129 4.20 -15.92 31.29
N ALA A 130 5.03 -16.87 31.70
CA ALA A 130 6.19 -17.31 30.93
C ALA A 130 6.01 -18.80 30.56
N MET A 131 5.81 -19.09 29.28
CA MET A 131 5.56 -20.44 28.79
C MET A 131 6.55 -20.80 27.67
N GLY A 132 7.37 -21.76 27.90
CA GLY A 132 8.41 -22.24 26.97
C GLY A 132 9.74 -22.44 27.66
N ASP A 133 10.65 -23.13 27.01
CA ASP A 133 12.01 -23.29 27.53
C ASP A 133 12.71 -21.91 27.59
N SER A 134 13.28 -21.59 28.73
CA SER A 134 14.01 -20.33 28.94
C SER A 134 13.20 -19.04 28.69
N SER A 135 11.86 -19.14 28.63
CA SER A 135 10.98 -17.97 28.47
C SER A 135 11.04 -17.07 29.70
N LYS A 136 10.85 -15.76 29.51
CA LYS A 136 11.02 -14.76 30.57
C LYS A 136 9.96 -13.66 30.49
N ALA A 137 9.11 -13.56 31.51
CA ALA A 137 8.09 -12.51 31.63
C ALA A 137 8.39 -11.66 32.90
N ASP A 138 9.07 -10.53 32.71
CA ASP A 138 9.52 -9.66 33.81
C ASP A 138 8.49 -8.60 34.19
N GLY A 139 7.77 -8.07 33.21
CA GLY A 139 6.79 -7.02 33.42
C GLY A 139 5.51 -7.51 34.11
N ALA A 140 4.85 -6.63 34.83
CA ALA A 140 3.50 -6.90 35.34
C ALA A 140 2.52 -7.11 34.17
N ASN A 141 1.66 -8.13 34.26
CA ASN A 141 0.75 -8.54 33.20
C ASN A 141 1.46 -8.93 31.88
N ALA A 142 2.75 -9.23 31.92
CA ALA A 142 3.51 -9.62 30.73
C ALA A 142 3.27 -11.09 30.35
N ILE A 143 3.29 -11.37 29.05
CA ILE A 143 3.13 -12.73 28.51
C ILE A 143 4.33 -13.06 27.62
N ALA A 144 5.11 -14.06 28.00
CA ALA A 144 6.20 -14.59 27.19
C ALA A 144 5.89 -16.06 26.83
N LEU A 145 5.60 -16.32 25.55
CA LEU A 145 5.23 -17.65 25.07
C LEU A 145 6.13 -18.08 23.91
N GLY A 146 6.96 -19.07 24.14
CA GLY A 146 7.91 -19.60 23.16
C GLY A 146 9.27 -19.90 23.80
N ASN A 147 10.13 -20.64 23.11
CA ASN A 147 11.49 -20.88 23.56
C ASN A 147 12.26 -19.54 23.61
N ALA A 148 12.90 -19.27 24.73
CA ALA A 148 13.63 -18.03 24.99
C ALA A 148 12.84 -16.72 24.72
N ALA A 149 11.51 -16.80 24.66
CA ALA A 149 10.65 -15.62 24.52
C ALA A 149 10.81 -14.69 25.72
N LYS A 150 10.80 -13.39 25.50
CA LYS A 150 10.96 -12.34 26.52
C LYS A 150 9.83 -11.34 26.46
N ALA A 151 9.27 -11.03 27.61
CA ALA A 151 8.29 -9.97 27.81
C ALA A 151 8.73 -9.17 29.06
N ALA A 152 9.55 -8.13 28.83
CA ALA A 152 10.22 -7.43 29.91
C ALA A 152 9.42 -6.24 30.44
N GLY A 153 8.65 -5.57 29.61
CA GLY A 153 7.85 -4.41 29.98
C GLY A 153 6.50 -4.78 30.58
N ILE A 154 5.86 -3.81 31.25
CA ILE A 154 4.48 -3.92 31.77
C ILE A 154 3.53 -4.15 30.59
N MET A 155 2.61 -5.10 30.73
CA MET A 155 1.62 -5.46 29.70
C MET A 155 2.24 -5.83 28.35
N SER A 156 3.52 -6.23 28.34
CA SER A 156 4.19 -6.66 27.13
C SER A 156 3.86 -8.11 26.75
N ILE A 157 3.90 -8.41 25.46
CA ILE A 157 3.61 -9.74 24.91
C ILE A 157 4.75 -10.17 24.00
N GLY A 158 5.46 -11.22 24.37
CA GLY A 158 6.47 -11.89 23.55
C GLY A 158 6.00 -13.30 23.16
N LEU A 159 5.62 -13.50 21.91
CA LEU A 159 5.11 -14.78 21.41
C LEU A 159 5.93 -15.27 20.23
N GLY A 160 6.70 -16.31 20.42
CA GLY A 160 7.54 -16.94 19.41
C GLY A 160 8.91 -17.35 19.97
N ASP A 161 9.65 -18.13 19.22
CA ASP A 161 11.04 -18.48 19.54
C ASP A 161 11.90 -17.20 19.53
N ASN A 162 12.61 -16.93 20.63
CA ASN A 162 13.40 -15.71 20.82
C ASN A 162 12.64 -14.38 20.59
N ALA A 163 11.32 -14.36 20.67
CA ALA A 163 10.54 -13.13 20.62
C ALA A 163 10.92 -12.22 21.80
N ASN A 164 11.12 -10.92 21.56
CA ASN A 164 11.59 -9.98 22.55
C ASN A 164 10.70 -8.72 22.63
N ALA A 165 9.78 -8.68 23.56
CA ALA A 165 8.99 -7.50 23.93
C ALA A 165 9.71 -6.79 25.09
N SER A 166 10.58 -5.83 24.74
CA SER A 166 11.64 -5.33 25.65
C SER A 166 11.19 -4.24 26.60
N GLN A 167 10.08 -3.57 26.33
CA GLN A 167 9.60 -2.42 27.10
C GLN A 167 8.07 -2.46 27.30
N ASP A 168 7.53 -1.44 27.99
CA ASP A 168 6.12 -1.37 28.36
C ASP A 168 5.21 -1.37 27.12
N TYR A 169 4.11 -2.10 27.20
CA TYR A 169 3.10 -2.27 26.16
C TYR A 169 3.66 -2.80 24.82
N ALA A 170 4.88 -3.32 24.83
CA ALA A 170 5.49 -3.93 23.65
C ALA A 170 4.80 -5.23 23.25
N MET A 171 4.61 -5.43 21.95
CA MET A 171 4.03 -6.65 21.39
C MET A 171 4.96 -7.24 20.33
N ALA A 172 5.61 -8.35 20.63
CA ALA A 172 6.49 -9.08 19.74
C ALA A 172 5.91 -10.46 19.42
N LEU A 173 5.32 -10.65 18.25
CA LEU A 173 4.69 -11.87 17.80
C LEU A 173 5.42 -12.45 16.58
N GLY A 174 6.15 -13.50 16.78
CA GLY A 174 6.91 -14.19 15.74
C GLY A 174 8.30 -14.61 16.25
N ALA A 175 8.88 -15.59 15.61
CA ALA A 175 10.23 -15.99 15.96
C ALA A 175 11.23 -14.83 15.70
N GLU A 176 12.12 -14.59 16.66
CA GLU A 176 13.11 -13.52 16.60
C GLU A 176 12.49 -12.10 16.38
N SER A 177 11.22 -11.93 16.72
CA SER A 177 10.59 -10.61 16.66
C SER A 177 11.03 -9.74 17.84
N GLU A 178 11.11 -8.42 17.64
CA GLU A 178 11.56 -7.47 18.65
C GLU A 178 10.67 -6.22 18.67
N ALA A 179 10.15 -5.86 19.83
CA ALA A 179 9.30 -4.69 20.01
C ALA A 179 9.80 -3.81 21.19
N ALA A 180 9.88 -2.51 20.95
CA ALA A 180 10.19 -1.47 21.94
C ALA A 180 8.92 -0.97 22.63
N GLU A 181 8.97 0.17 23.34
CA GLU A 181 7.86 0.75 24.08
C GLU A 181 6.65 1.08 23.18
N ASN A 182 5.47 0.65 23.58
CA ASN A 182 4.22 0.81 22.82
C ASN A 182 4.30 0.28 21.37
N ALA A 183 5.32 -0.47 21.02
CA ALA A 183 5.55 -0.93 19.66
C ALA A 183 4.96 -2.31 19.40
N THR A 184 4.63 -2.57 18.14
CA THR A 184 4.06 -3.84 17.69
C THR A 184 4.92 -4.46 16.59
N ALA A 185 5.51 -5.61 16.86
CA ALA A 185 6.28 -6.40 15.90
C ALA A 185 5.59 -7.74 15.65
N ILE A 186 5.05 -7.95 14.47
CA ILE A 186 4.35 -9.19 14.08
C ILE A 186 4.99 -9.80 12.85
N GLY A 187 5.56 -10.97 12.99
CA GLY A 187 6.23 -11.72 11.93
C GLY A 187 7.59 -12.24 12.36
N ASN A 188 8.08 -13.25 11.68
CA ASN A 188 9.45 -13.74 11.90
C ASN A 188 10.45 -12.62 11.63
N LYS A 189 11.34 -12.35 12.57
CA LYS A 189 12.35 -11.27 12.49
C LYS A 189 11.75 -9.87 12.22
N ALA A 190 10.53 -9.64 12.68
CA ALA A 190 9.94 -8.31 12.65
C ALA A 190 10.54 -7.46 13.78
N HIS A 191 11.05 -6.28 13.48
CA HIS A 191 11.69 -5.39 14.45
C HIS A 191 10.96 -4.04 14.50
N ALA A 192 10.25 -3.79 15.57
CA ALA A 192 9.62 -2.50 15.89
C ALA A 192 10.43 -1.85 17.02
N LYS A 193 11.52 -1.14 16.67
CA LYS A 193 12.49 -0.59 17.63
C LYS A 193 12.24 0.85 18.05
N GLY A 194 11.49 1.59 17.25
CA GLY A 194 11.03 2.91 17.64
C GLY A 194 9.87 2.84 18.63
N VAL A 195 9.73 3.84 19.48
CA VAL A 195 8.56 4.01 20.37
C VAL A 195 7.31 4.18 19.49
N ASN A 196 6.19 3.55 19.86
CA ASN A 196 4.93 3.56 19.10
C ASN A 196 5.05 3.01 17.68
N SER A 197 6.10 2.29 17.33
CA SER A 197 6.32 1.79 15.98
C SER A 197 5.58 0.49 15.69
N ILE A 198 5.33 0.23 14.40
CA ILE A 198 4.64 -0.98 13.94
C ILE A 198 5.47 -1.67 12.87
N ALA A 199 5.87 -2.91 13.10
CA ALA A 199 6.53 -3.76 12.11
C ALA A 199 5.69 -5.02 11.87
N LEU A 200 5.04 -5.11 10.72
CA LEU A 200 4.18 -6.24 10.37
C LEU A 200 4.67 -6.94 9.12
N GLY A 201 5.13 -8.16 9.26
CA GLY A 201 5.63 -9.00 8.18
C GLY A 201 6.98 -9.63 8.47
N ASN A 202 7.34 -10.64 7.72
CA ASN A 202 8.62 -11.31 7.84
C ASN A 202 9.77 -10.33 7.54
N GLY A 203 10.68 -10.16 8.48
CA GLY A 203 11.83 -9.28 8.35
C GLY A 203 11.51 -7.78 8.22
N SER A 204 10.29 -7.37 8.55
CA SER A 204 9.93 -5.95 8.57
C SER A 204 10.64 -5.20 9.69
N GLN A 205 11.03 -3.97 9.45
CA GLN A 205 11.82 -3.16 10.38
C GLN A 205 11.23 -1.74 10.49
N ALA A 206 10.70 -1.39 11.64
CA ALA A 206 10.27 -0.05 12.01
C ALA A 206 11.23 0.44 13.11
N LEU A 207 12.27 1.18 12.69
CA LEU A 207 13.43 1.44 13.56
C LEU A 207 13.39 2.77 14.29
N ALA A 208 12.59 3.71 13.80
CA ALA A 208 12.39 5.01 14.40
C ALA A 208 11.02 5.14 15.07
N ASP A 209 10.86 6.18 15.89
CA ASP A 209 9.62 6.43 16.62
C ASP A 209 8.44 6.66 15.67
N SER A 210 7.30 6.14 16.04
CA SER A 210 6.06 6.17 15.25
C SER A 210 6.17 5.58 13.84
N ALA A 211 7.28 4.91 13.52
CA ALA A 211 7.49 4.34 12.19
C ALA A 211 6.60 3.12 11.94
N ILE A 212 6.12 2.97 10.72
CA ILE A 212 5.26 1.87 10.31
C ILE A 212 5.89 1.11 9.14
N ALA A 213 6.20 -0.16 9.33
CA ALA A 213 6.72 -1.06 8.30
C ALA A 213 5.79 -2.27 8.13
N ILE A 214 5.03 -2.33 7.04
CA ILE A 214 4.06 -3.40 6.78
C ILE A 214 4.38 -4.11 5.46
N GLY A 215 4.72 -5.39 5.56
CA GLY A 215 5.08 -6.25 4.45
C GLY A 215 6.42 -6.93 4.67
N GLN A 216 6.80 -7.83 3.78
CA GLN A 216 8.04 -8.59 3.90
C GLN A 216 9.25 -7.69 3.62
N GLY A 217 10.21 -7.68 4.54
CA GLY A 217 11.49 -7.00 4.37
C GLY A 217 11.43 -5.48 4.26
N ASN A 218 10.31 -4.88 4.67
CA ASN A 218 10.16 -3.43 4.64
C ASN A 218 10.98 -2.75 5.73
N LYS A 219 11.42 -1.52 5.46
CA LYS A 219 12.21 -0.73 6.40
C LYS A 219 11.63 0.68 6.53
N ALA A 220 11.21 1.05 7.71
CA ALA A 220 10.84 2.40 8.07
C ALA A 220 11.85 2.92 9.10
N ASN A 221 12.85 3.68 8.62
CA ASN A 221 13.99 4.16 9.41
C ASN A 221 13.83 5.61 9.86
N GLY A 222 13.01 6.40 9.18
CA GLY A 222 12.70 7.76 9.58
C GLY A 222 11.62 7.81 10.66
N ALA A 223 11.63 8.83 11.52
CA ALA A 223 10.54 9.07 12.46
C ALA A 223 9.25 9.38 11.68
N ASP A 224 8.12 8.88 12.17
CA ASP A 224 6.80 8.99 11.51
C ASP A 224 6.79 8.44 10.07
N ALA A 225 7.79 7.65 9.69
CA ALA A 225 7.89 7.10 8.35
C ALA A 225 7.01 5.86 8.15
N ILE A 226 6.47 5.72 6.94
CA ILE A 226 5.63 4.58 6.57
C ILE A 226 6.27 3.82 5.39
N ALA A 227 6.52 2.55 5.55
CA ALA A 227 6.96 1.64 4.50
C ALA A 227 5.94 0.50 4.33
N LEU A 228 5.17 0.53 3.25
CA LEU A 228 4.14 -0.47 2.96
C LEU A 228 4.36 -1.14 1.61
N GLY A 229 4.53 -2.45 1.63
CA GLY A 229 4.79 -3.24 0.42
C GLY A 229 5.67 -4.46 0.69
N ASN A 230 6.47 -4.85 -0.26
CA ASN A 230 7.50 -5.87 -0.12
C ASN A 230 8.85 -5.24 -0.44
N GLY A 231 9.75 -5.20 0.53
CA GLY A 231 11.07 -4.59 0.37
C GLY A 231 11.05 -3.07 0.22
N SER A 232 9.97 -2.39 0.61
CA SER A 232 9.91 -0.93 0.60
C SER A 232 10.78 -0.32 1.72
N GLN A 233 11.31 0.87 1.46
CA GLN A 233 12.19 1.57 2.40
C GLN A 233 11.79 3.03 2.54
N SER A 234 11.59 3.47 3.76
CA SER A 234 11.27 4.85 4.08
C SER A 234 12.23 5.36 5.16
N SER A 235 13.17 6.22 4.77
CA SER A 235 14.27 6.67 5.63
C SER A 235 14.18 8.15 5.99
N GLY A 236 13.46 8.96 5.23
CA GLY A 236 13.22 10.36 5.55
C GLY A 236 12.23 10.53 6.71
N LEU A 237 12.27 11.66 7.38
CA LEU A 237 11.28 12.08 8.37
C LEU A 237 9.90 12.25 7.71
N ASN A 238 8.83 11.75 8.31
CA ASN A 238 7.46 11.78 7.76
C ASN A 238 7.35 11.20 6.33
N ALA A 239 8.28 10.37 5.93
CA ALA A 239 8.35 9.81 4.59
C ALA A 239 7.40 8.63 4.40
N ILE A 240 6.82 8.49 3.22
CA ILE A 240 5.87 7.42 2.91
C ILE A 240 6.33 6.64 1.67
N ALA A 241 6.69 5.39 1.84
CA ALA A 241 7.02 4.46 0.76
C ALA A 241 5.91 3.41 0.60
N LEU A 242 5.10 3.52 -0.43
CA LEU A 242 3.97 2.65 -0.70
C LEU A 242 4.14 1.91 -2.03
N GLY A 243 4.49 0.64 -1.97
CA GLY A 243 4.67 -0.24 -3.12
C GLY A 243 5.84 -1.20 -2.95
N LYS A 244 5.89 -2.21 -3.80
CA LYS A 244 7.01 -3.17 -3.79
C LYS A 244 8.31 -2.44 -4.14
N ALA A 245 9.34 -2.59 -3.32
CA ALA A 245 10.66 -2.01 -3.52
C ALA A 245 10.63 -0.48 -3.77
N SER A 246 9.64 0.21 -3.20
CA SER A 246 9.63 1.67 -3.20
C SER A 246 10.62 2.21 -2.17
N VAL A 247 11.28 3.31 -2.48
CA VAL A 247 12.31 3.92 -1.64
C VAL A 247 12.01 5.40 -1.44
N VAL A 248 12.07 5.86 -0.19
CA VAL A 248 11.96 7.27 0.14
C VAL A 248 13.11 7.64 1.06
N THR A 249 13.95 8.55 0.62
CA THR A 249 15.04 9.10 1.42
C THR A 249 14.83 10.56 1.79
N GLY A 250 14.02 11.27 1.00
CA GLY A 250 13.68 12.67 1.26
C GLY A 250 12.69 12.81 2.42
N ASP A 251 12.89 13.84 3.25
CA ASP A 251 11.94 14.18 4.32
C ASP A 251 10.62 14.67 3.74
N ASN A 252 9.50 14.36 4.41
CA ASN A 252 8.14 14.72 4.02
C ASN A 252 7.76 14.25 2.60
N SER A 253 8.38 13.18 2.12
CA SER A 253 8.25 12.75 0.72
C SER A 253 7.41 11.48 0.59
N LEU A 254 6.84 11.27 -0.59
CA LEU A 254 5.94 10.17 -0.89
C LEU A 254 6.38 9.42 -2.15
N ALA A 255 6.60 8.13 -2.03
CA ALA A 255 6.75 7.22 -3.17
C ALA A 255 5.54 6.28 -3.25
N LEU A 256 4.74 6.41 -4.30
CA LEU A 256 3.54 5.62 -4.53
C LEU A 256 3.64 4.80 -5.82
N GLY A 257 3.94 3.53 -5.68
CA GLY A 257 4.08 2.58 -6.79
C GLY A 257 5.24 1.62 -6.58
N SER A 258 5.33 0.59 -7.40
CA SER A 258 6.44 -0.38 -7.35
C SER A 258 7.72 0.22 -7.91
N ASN A 259 8.85 -0.01 -7.26
CA ASN A 259 10.18 0.51 -7.66
C ASN A 259 10.19 2.04 -7.83
N THR A 260 9.43 2.76 -7.03
CA THR A 260 9.44 4.23 -7.01
C THR A 260 10.51 4.74 -6.07
N ASN A 261 11.12 5.87 -6.41
CA ASN A 261 12.11 6.54 -5.58
C ASN A 261 11.71 8.01 -5.35
N ALA A 262 11.60 8.44 -4.10
CA ALA A 262 11.40 9.84 -3.74
C ALA A 262 12.58 10.28 -2.86
N ASN A 263 13.60 10.87 -3.48
CA ASN A 263 14.86 11.23 -2.83
C ASN A 263 14.92 12.72 -2.47
N GLY A 264 14.23 13.58 -3.23
CA GLY A 264 14.12 15.01 -2.92
C GLY A 264 13.26 15.26 -1.68
N ILE A 265 13.51 16.33 -0.95
CA ILE A 265 12.69 16.78 0.19
C ILE A 265 11.34 17.28 -0.32
N ASN A 266 10.24 17.02 0.39
CA ASN A 266 8.87 17.39 -0.01
C ASN A 266 8.49 16.87 -1.40
N SER A 267 9.09 15.78 -1.86
CA SER A 267 8.87 15.26 -3.20
C SER A 267 7.84 14.14 -3.25
N VAL A 268 7.20 13.98 -4.39
CA VAL A 268 6.23 12.91 -4.65
C VAL A 268 6.62 12.14 -5.90
N ALA A 269 6.90 10.87 -5.77
CA ALA A 269 7.09 9.95 -6.90
C ALA A 269 5.81 9.11 -7.09
N LEU A 270 5.09 9.32 -8.17
CA LEU A 270 3.78 8.72 -8.42
C LEU A 270 3.81 7.77 -9.63
N GLY A 271 3.50 6.52 -9.38
CA GLY A 271 3.47 5.46 -10.40
C GLY A 271 4.72 4.60 -10.41
N ALA A 272 4.59 3.33 -10.79
CA ALA A 272 5.68 2.36 -10.79
C ALA A 272 6.91 2.87 -11.56
N GLY A 273 8.10 2.77 -10.96
CA GLY A 273 9.35 3.20 -11.57
C GLY A 273 9.54 4.73 -11.66
N SER A 274 8.68 5.52 -11.01
CA SER A 274 8.87 6.98 -10.95
C SER A 274 10.01 7.35 -9.99
N ILE A 275 10.75 8.38 -10.34
CA ILE A 275 11.88 8.90 -9.58
C ILE A 275 11.67 10.41 -9.36
N ALA A 276 11.65 10.84 -8.11
CA ALA A 276 11.56 12.25 -7.72
C ALA A 276 12.82 12.61 -6.92
N ASP A 277 13.84 13.10 -7.62
CA ASP A 277 15.15 13.46 -7.06
C ASP A 277 15.28 14.94 -6.73
N GLN A 278 14.33 15.76 -7.21
CA GLN A 278 14.31 17.19 -6.94
C GLN A 278 13.40 17.50 -5.75
N ASP A 279 13.81 18.45 -4.94
CA ASP A 279 13.01 18.96 -3.84
C ASP A 279 11.73 19.64 -4.36
N ASP A 280 10.67 19.63 -3.54
CA ASP A 280 9.39 20.31 -3.81
C ASP A 280 8.76 19.91 -5.17
N SER A 281 8.95 18.68 -5.61
CA SER A 281 8.52 18.21 -6.93
C SER A 281 7.56 17.03 -6.89
N VAL A 282 6.77 16.89 -7.95
CA VAL A 282 5.96 15.71 -8.23
C VAL A 282 6.44 15.06 -9.52
N SER A 283 6.98 13.86 -9.42
CA SER A 283 7.40 13.07 -10.57
C SER A 283 6.41 11.94 -10.84
N VAL A 284 5.97 11.84 -12.08
CA VAL A 284 5.11 10.74 -12.55
C VAL A 284 5.87 9.73 -13.42
N GLY A 285 7.19 9.80 -13.43
CA GLY A 285 8.05 8.95 -14.26
C GLY A 285 9.53 9.02 -13.88
N SER A 286 10.38 8.74 -14.86
CA SER A 286 11.84 8.85 -14.79
C SER A 286 12.36 9.23 -16.17
N ASP A 287 13.66 9.46 -16.30
CA ASP A 287 14.28 9.77 -17.60
C ASP A 287 13.99 8.71 -18.68
N SER A 288 13.91 7.46 -18.27
CA SER A 288 13.63 6.32 -19.16
C SER A 288 12.15 5.93 -19.24
N LEU A 289 11.30 6.45 -18.37
CA LEU A 289 9.88 6.09 -18.27
C LEU A 289 9.03 7.34 -18.03
N GLN A 290 8.65 7.99 -19.09
CA GLN A 290 7.79 9.16 -19.05
C GLN A 290 6.31 8.76 -19.13
N ARG A 291 5.42 9.47 -18.46
CA ARG A 291 3.98 9.24 -18.47
C ARG A 291 3.21 10.47 -18.89
N LYS A 292 2.10 10.22 -19.57
CA LYS A 292 1.12 11.27 -19.84
C LYS A 292 0.26 11.47 -18.60
N ILE A 293 0.01 12.74 -18.28
CA ILE A 293 -1.06 13.10 -17.33
C ILE A 293 -2.30 13.38 -18.18
N VAL A 294 -3.31 12.52 -18.08
CA VAL A 294 -4.54 12.61 -18.88
C VAL A 294 -5.70 13.16 -18.05
N ASN A 295 -6.77 13.61 -18.74
CA ASN A 295 -7.96 14.18 -18.12
C ASN A 295 -7.70 15.45 -17.28
N VAL A 296 -6.62 16.16 -17.63
CA VAL A 296 -6.34 17.48 -17.06
C VAL A 296 -7.36 18.48 -17.61
N LYS A 297 -8.16 19.08 -16.75
CA LYS A 297 -9.05 20.18 -17.11
C LYS A 297 -8.23 21.36 -17.61
N ASN A 298 -8.83 22.19 -18.49
CA ASN A 298 -8.19 23.43 -18.91
C ASN A 298 -7.81 24.27 -17.69
N GLY A 299 -6.53 24.58 -17.59
CA GLY A 299 -6.01 25.49 -16.60
C GLY A 299 -6.38 26.95 -16.94
N THR A 300 -6.42 27.79 -15.93
CA THR A 300 -6.64 29.23 -16.10
C THR A 300 -5.41 29.85 -16.76
N ILE A 301 -5.57 30.53 -17.89
CA ILE A 301 -4.47 31.21 -18.56
C ILE A 301 -4.50 32.70 -18.20
N LYS A 302 -3.71 33.08 -17.21
CA LYS A 302 -3.49 34.46 -16.77
C LYS A 302 -2.11 34.58 -16.15
N ALA A 303 -1.64 35.82 -15.95
CA ALA A 303 -0.24 36.09 -15.57
C ALA A 303 0.19 35.46 -14.22
N ASP A 304 -0.73 35.27 -13.31
CA ASP A 304 -0.49 34.74 -11.97
C ASP A 304 -1.04 33.33 -11.77
N SER A 305 -1.33 32.60 -12.85
CA SER A 305 -1.82 31.24 -12.77
C SER A 305 -0.68 30.24 -12.48
N HIS A 306 -0.96 29.32 -11.60
CA HIS A 306 -0.13 28.16 -11.29
C HIS A 306 -0.78 26.85 -11.77
N ASP A 307 -1.85 26.94 -12.55
CA ASP A 307 -2.53 25.77 -13.08
C ASP A 307 -1.70 25.08 -14.16
N ALA A 308 -1.73 23.76 -14.16
CA ALA A 308 -1.23 22.99 -15.29
C ALA A 308 -2.10 23.26 -16.53
N ILE A 309 -1.47 23.38 -17.68
CA ILE A 309 -2.16 23.45 -18.97
C ILE A 309 -2.18 22.09 -19.65
N ASN A 310 -3.21 21.82 -20.42
CA ASN A 310 -3.29 20.60 -21.21
C ASN A 310 -2.95 20.85 -22.70
N GLY A 311 -2.79 19.75 -23.43
CA GLY A 311 -2.42 19.81 -24.84
C GLY A 311 -3.40 20.57 -25.73
N SER A 312 -4.69 20.62 -25.39
CA SER A 312 -5.66 21.38 -26.19
C SER A 312 -5.48 22.89 -26.05
N GLN A 313 -5.08 23.37 -24.89
CA GLN A 313 -4.77 24.77 -24.66
C GLN A 313 -3.49 25.18 -25.42
N LEU A 314 -2.46 24.34 -25.36
CA LEU A 314 -1.24 24.57 -26.14
C LEU A 314 -1.53 24.53 -27.64
N TYR A 315 -2.31 23.56 -28.11
CA TYR A 315 -2.73 23.47 -29.49
C TYR A 315 -3.49 24.73 -29.92
N ALA A 316 -4.43 25.23 -29.13
CA ALA A 316 -5.19 26.44 -29.44
C ALA A 316 -4.30 27.68 -29.57
N ILE A 317 -3.27 27.79 -28.75
CA ILE A 317 -2.27 28.88 -28.85
C ILE A 317 -1.45 28.72 -30.13
N SER A 318 -0.90 27.54 -30.37
CA SER A 318 -0.11 27.24 -31.56
C SER A 318 -0.92 27.44 -32.84
N ASP A 319 -2.19 27.01 -32.86
CA ASP A 319 -3.12 27.19 -33.97
C ASP A 319 -3.45 28.69 -34.21
N SER A 320 -3.61 29.45 -33.16
CA SER A 320 -3.80 30.90 -33.23
C SER A 320 -2.56 31.58 -33.85
N VAL A 321 -1.36 31.14 -33.45
CA VAL A 321 -0.10 31.65 -34.03
C VAL A 321 0.02 31.24 -35.49
N ALA A 322 -0.23 29.98 -35.82
CA ALA A 322 -0.17 29.47 -37.19
C ALA A 322 -1.14 30.23 -38.12
N LYS A 323 -2.39 30.45 -37.68
CA LYS A 323 -3.39 31.22 -38.44
C LYS A 323 -2.98 32.67 -38.65
N ARG A 324 -2.33 33.30 -37.67
CA ARG A 324 -1.87 34.68 -37.78
C ARG A 324 -0.64 34.80 -38.66
N LEU A 325 0.23 33.81 -38.69
CA LEU A 325 1.36 33.75 -39.59
C LEU A 325 0.92 33.58 -41.05
N GLY A 326 -0.17 32.87 -41.31
CA GLY A 326 -0.61 32.56 -42.67
C GLY A 326 0.41 31.70 -43.43
N GLY A 327 0.47 31.85 -44.73
CA GLY A 327 1.46 31.16 -45.57
C GLY A 327 1.44 29.63 -45.50
N GLY A 328 0.29 29.02 -45.18
CA GLY A 328 0.19 27.59 -45.00
C GLY A 328 0.80 27.06 -43.69
N SER A 329 1.11 27.96 -42.77
CA SER A 329 1.54 27.59 -41.43
C SER A 329 0.45 26.77 -40.74
N SER A 330 0.83 25.72 -40.04
CA SER A 330 -0.08 24.82 -39.32
C SER A 330 0.61 24.28 -38.08
N VAL A 331 -0.17 23.74 -37.18
CA VAL A 331 0.38 23.07 -35.98
C VAL A 331 0.89 21.70 -36.38
N ASN A 332 2.10 21.36 -35.98
CA ASN A 332 2.58 19.99 -36.00
C ASN A 332 1.90 19.22 -34.84
N VAL A 333 1.06 18.25 -35.16
CA VAL A 333 0.27 17.52 -34.15
C VAL A 333 1.12 16.60 -33.29
N ASP A 334 2.35 16.28 -33.70
CA ASP A 334 3.21 15.36 -32.96
C ASP A 334 3.93 16.05 -31.79
N ASP A 335 4.28 17.31 -31.95
CA ASP A 335 5.06 18.06 -30.97
C ASP A 335 4.47 19.43 -30.57
N GLY A 336 3.37 19.84 -31.21
CA GLY A 336 2.68 21.11 -30.94
C GLY A 336 3.40 22.35 -31.51
N THR A 337 4.49 22.17 -32.25
CA THR A 337 5.22 23.27 -32.85
C THR A 337 4.46 23.86 -34.04
N VAL A 338 4.72 25.11 -34.34
CA VAL A 338 4.15 25.77 -35.50
C VAL A 338 5.09 25.59 -36.69
N LYS A 339 4.60 24.91 -37.72
CA LYS A 339 5.33 24.77 -38.98
C LYS A 339 5.56 26.13 -39.59
N ALA A 340 6.76 26.35 -40.09
CA ALA A 340 7.12 27.60 -40.73
C ALA A 340 6.18 27.93 -41.88
N PRO A 341 5.72 29.16 -42.02
CA PRO A 341 4.92 29.58 -43.15
C PRO A 341 5.74 29.50 -44.43
N THR A 342 5.06 29.40 -45.56
CA THR A 342 5.68 29.57 -46.86
C THR A 342 5.02 30.75 -47.54
N TYR A 343 5.71 31.87 -47.56
CA TYR A 343 5.28 33.04 -48.31
C TYR A 343 5.84 32.92 -49.72
N ASN A 344 4.96 32.63 -50.67
CA ASN A 344 5.31 32.48 -52.08
C ASN A 344 5.49 33.87 -52.69
N LEU A 345 6.71 34.32 -52.75
CA LEU A 345 7.08 35.61 -53.35
C LEU A 345 7.72 35.37 -54.70
N LYS A 346 7.57 36.30 -55.59
CA LYS A 346 8.18 36.23 -56.94
C LYS A 346 9.69 36.01 -56.90
N ASN A 347 10.35 36.51 -55.88
CA ASN A 347 11.81 36.42 -55.69
C ASN A 347 12.20 35.27 -54.72
N GLY A 348 11.43 34.20 -54.70
CA GLY A 348 11.67 33.00 -53.93
C GLY A 348 10.88 32.95 -52.64
N ASN A 349 10.56 31.73 -52.24
CA ASN A 349 9.78 31.47 -51.05
C ASN A 349 10.55 31.86 -49.79
N LYS A 350 9.86 32.42 -48.83
CA LYS A 350 10.38 32.72 -47.47
C LYS A 350 9.58 31.95 -46.41
N ASN A 351 10.27 31.55 -45.36
CA ASN A 351 9.70 30.75 -44.32
C ASN A 351 9.49 31.48 -42.99
N ASN A 352 9.68 32.78 -42.98
CA ASN A 352 9.36 33.67 -41.88
C ASN A 352 8.91 35.04 -42.38
N VAL A 353 8.19 35.78 -41.55
CA VAL A 353 7.62 37.09 -41.89
C VAL A 353 8.71 38.13 -42.18
N GLY A 354 9.79 38.13 -41.37
CA GLY A 354 10.87 39.11 -41.50
C GLY A 354 11.55 39.06 -42.87
N ASP A 355 11.93 37.84 -43.29
CA ASP A 355 12.54 37.64 -44.61
C ASP A 355 11.57 37.95 -45.75
N ALA A 356 10.29 37.61 -45.57
CA ALA A 356 9.27 37.91 -46.57
C ALA A 356 9.08 39.42 -46.73
N LEU A 357 9.00 40.17 -45.64
CA LEU A 357 8.92 41.64 -45.66
C LEU A 357 10.19 42.28 -46.24
N THR A 358 11.37 41.75 -45.85
CA THR A 358 12.65 42.23 -46.39
C THR A 358 12.72 42.09 -47.93
N VAL A 359 12.29 40.92 -48.43
CA VAL A 359 12.25 40.69 -49.88
C VAL A 359 11.21 41.56 -50.53
N LEU A 360 10.03 41.72 -49.92
CA LEU A 360 9.04 42.66 -50.48
C LEU A 360 9.58 44.11 -50.56
N ASP A 361 10.22 44.54 -49.44
CA ASP A 361 10.80 45.90 -49.40
C ASP A 361 11.90 46.08 -50.44
N GLN A 362 12.77 45.07 -50.62
CA GLN A 362 13.85 45.11 -51.55
C GLN A 362 13.41 45.09 -53.01
N PHE A 363 12.27 44.46 -53.32
CA PHE A 363 11.89 44.18 -54.71
C PHE A 363 10.57 44.84 -55.15
N THR A 364 9.96 45.67 -54.31
CA THR A 364 8.80 46.48 -54.71
C THR A 364 9.24 47.83 -55.28
N LEU A 365 8.38 48.41 -56.08
CA LEU A 365 8.56 49.78 -56.49
C LEU A 365 8.49 50.66 -55.24
N GLN A 366 9.62 51.26 -54.86
CA GLN A 366 9.72 52.15 -53.72
C GLN A 366 9.26 53.55 -54.05
N TRP A 367 8.50 54.19 -53.19
CA TRP A 367 8.15 55.58 -53.31
C TRP A 367 9.35 56.44 -52.94
N ASP A 368 9.92 57.13 -53.92
CA ASP A 368 11.03 58.06 -53.72
C ASP A 368 10.44 59.42 -53.37
N GLN A 369 10.46 59.77 -52.09
CA GLN A 369 9.94 61.06 -51.61
C GLN A 369 10.68 62.29 -52.20
N ASN A 370 11.97 62.15 -52.57
CA ASN A 370 12.75 63.25 -53.09
C ASN A 370 12.42 63.57 -54.57
N ARG A 371 11.89 62.54 -55.26
CA ARG A 371 11.59 62.65 -56.72
C ARG A 371 10.09 62.61 -56.97
N ASP A 372 9.28 62.45 -55.93
CA ASP A 372 7.80 62.39 -56.00
C ASP A 372 7.31 61.36 -57.04
N LYS A 373 7.93 60.18 -57.04
CA LYS A 373 7.59 59.09 -57.97
C LYS A 373 8.01 57.70 -57.45
N TYR A 374 7.45 56.70 -58.06
CA TYR A 374 7.89 55.31 -57.79
C TYR A 374 9.24 55.10 -58.55
N SER A 375 10.21 54.58 -57.81
CA SER A 375 11.51 54.16 -58.31
C SER A 375 11.57 52.66 -58.52
N ALA A 376 12.01 52.20 -59.66
CA ALA A 376 12.32 50.80 -59.92
C ALA A 376 13.81 50.48 -59.71
N ALA A 377 14.60 51.43 -59.21
CA ALA A 377 16.01 51.19 -58.90
C ALA A 377 16.10 50.27 -57.62
N HIS A 378 16.89 49.20 -57.70
CA HIS A 378 17.12 48.26 -56.63
C HIS A 378 18.61 48.04 -56.36
N GLY A 379 19.00 48.04 -55.10
CA GLY A 379 20.40 47.89 -54.71
C GLY A 379 21.30 48.96 -55.28
N SER A 380 22.37 48.58 -55.96
CA SER A 380 23.32 49.50 -56.63
C SER A 380 22.95 49.89 -58.07
N SER A 381 21.84 49.34 -58.57
CA SER A 381 21.40 49.62 -59.96
C SER A 381 20.61 50.91 -60.03
N THR A 382 20.97 51.79 -60.94
CA THR A 382 20.28 53.06 -61.16
C THR A 382 19.04 52.93 -62.05
N ALA A 383 18.82 51.77 -62.63
CA ALA A 383 17.64 51.42 -63.42
C ALA A 383 17.32 49.92 -63.29
N SER A 384 16.08 49.58 -63.40
CA SER A 384 15.61 48.19 -63.42
C SER A 384 14.63 48.01 -64.58
N VAL A 385 14.60 46.81 -65.10
CA VAL A 385 13.57 46.40 -66.05
C VAL A 385 12.30 46.08 -65.27
N ILE A 386 11.20 46.69 -65.65
CA ILE A 386 9.87 46.33 -65.12
C ILE A 386 9.34 45.24 -66.05
N THR A 387 9.23 44.02 -65.48
CA THR A 387 8.67 42.88 -66.20
C THR A 387 7.22 42.64 -65.72
N ASP A 388 6.51 41.80 -66.44
CA ASP A 388 5.13 41.43 -66.12
C ASP A 388 4.16 42.63 -66.03
N VAL A 389 4.50 43.69 -66.79
CA VAL A 389 3.56 44.76 -66.94
C VAL A 389 2.42 44.30 -67.82
N ALA A 390 1.21 44.34 -67.25
CA ALA A 390 0.00 43.98 -67.97
C ALA A 390 -0.15 44.88 -69.21
N ASP A 391 -0.83 44.35 -70.17
CA ASP A 391 -1.10 45.15 -71.38
C ASP A 391 -1.91 46.37 -70.99
N GLY A 392 -1.33 47.52 -71.31
CA GLY A 392 -2.03 48.77 -71.19
C GLY A 392 -3.12 48.89 -72.25
N ALA A 393 -4.17 49.64 -71.96
CA ALA A 393 -5.16 49.93 -72.99
C ALA A 393 -4.47 50.71 -74.17
N VAL A 394 -4.61 50.20 -75.38
CA VAL A 394 -4.09 50.86 -76.58
C VAL A 394 -5.24 51.61 -77.21
N SER A 395 -5.41 52.87 -76.84
CA SER A 395 -6.44 53.77 -77.36
C SER A 395 -5.94 55.20 -77.38
N ASP A 396 -6.58 56.07 -78.11
CA ASP A 396 -6.19 57.47 -78.29
C ASP A 396 -6.08 58.28 -77.01
N SER A 397 -6.73 57.86 -75.95
CA SER A 397 -6.77 58.51 -74.61
C SER A 397 -6.07 57.76 -73.50
N SER A 398 -5.51 56.62 -73.76
CA SER A 398 -4.85 55.80 -72.74
C SER A 398 -3.60 56.45 -72.18
N LYS A 399 -3.40 56.32 -70.87
CA LYS A 399 -2.19 56.67 -70.13
C LYS A 399 -1.46 55.48 -69.58
N ASP A 400 -1.94 54.29 -69.94
CA ASP A 400 -1.35 53.06 -69.48
C ASP A 400 0.02 52.81 -70.07
N ALA A 401 0.91 52.22 -69.35
CA ALA A 401 2.19 51.77 -69.89
C ALA A 401 1.94 50.64 -70.89
N VAL A 402 2.56 50.78 -72.05
CA VAL A 402 2.60 49.69 -73.04
C VAL A 402 3.84 48.83 -72.73
N ASN A 403 3.67 47.53 -72.61
CA ASN A 403 4.78 46.61 -72.40
C ASN A 403 5.41 46.14 -73.73
N GLY A 404 6.61 45.59 -73.61
CA GLY A 404 7.34 45.12 -74.79
C GLY A 404 6.62 43.97 -75.51
N SER A 405 5.69 43.28 -74.89
CA SER A 405 4.90 42.20 -75.50
C SER A 405 3.82 42.77 -76.43
N GLN A 406 3.19 43.89 -76.06
CA GLN A 406 2.19 44.52 -76.88
C GLN A 406 2.85 45.08 -78.19
N LEU A 407 4.05 45.67 -78.05
CA LEU A 407 4.81 46.12 -79.22
C LEU A 407 5.31 44.91 -80.01
N LYS A 408 5.80 43.87 -79.35
CA LYS A 408 6.21 42.64 -80.01
C LYS A 408 5.01 41.90 -80.62
N ALA A 409 3.85 41.85 -79.93
CA ALA A 409 2.65 41.21 -80.46
C ALA A 409 2.23 41.82 -81.82
N THR A 410 2.28 43.15 -81.98
CA THR A 410 2.01 43.79 -83.30
C THR A 410 2.99 43.33 -84.36
N ASN A 411 4.29 43.18 -84.02
CA ASN A 411 5.28 42.66 -84.95
C ASN A 411 5.14 41.14 -85.17
N ASP A 412 4.81 40.39 -84.13
CA ASP A 412 4.64 38.93 -84.15
C ASP A 412 3.34 38.55 -84.85
N ASP A 413 2.29 39.36 -84.76
CA ASP A 413 1.05 39.12 -85.50
C ASP A 413 1.27 39.08 -86.99
N VAL A 414 2.17 39.95 -87.48
CA VAL A 414 2.59 40.00 -88.90
C VAL A 414 3.44 38.78 -89.26
N GLU A 415 4.38 38.36 -88.36
CA GLU A 415 5.25 37.21 -88.57
C GLU A 415 4.49 35.90 -88.31
N THR A 416 3.58 35.88 -87.28
CA THR A 416 2.74 34.79 -86.96
C THR A 416 1.72 34.45 -88.02
N ASN A 417 1.10 35.50 -88.65
CA ASN A 417 0.20 35.27 -89.75
C ASN A 417 0.87 34.53 -90.92
N THR A 418 2.15 34.92 -91.18
CA THR A 418 2.95 34.24 -92.16
C THR A 418 3.29 32.80 -91.82
N THR A 419 3.67 32.55 -90.52
CA THR A 419 4.00 31.23 -90.00
C THR A 419 2.76 30.36 -89.86
N ASN A 420 1.64 30.96 -89.46
CA ASN A 420 0.38 30.19 -89.25
C ASN A 420 -0.16 29.68 -90.58
N ILE A 421 0.02 30.42 -91.69
CA ILE A 421 -0.35 29.93 -93.00
C ILE A 421 0.52 28.73 -93.41
N ALA A 422 1.84 28.76 -93.10
CA ALA A 422 2.71 27.63 -93.37
C ALA A 422 2.41 26.44 -92.43
N THR A 423 2.14 26.69 -91.11
CA THR A 423 1.81 25.70 -90.11
C THR A 423 0.45 25.05 -90.36
N ASN A 424 -0.56 25.82 -90.73
CA ASN A 424 -1.85 25.31 -91.10
C ASN A 424 -1.77 24.32 -92.26
N THR A 425 -0.91 24.63 -93.24
CA THR A 425 -0.66 23.71 -94.34
C THR A 425 -0.02 22.40 -93.84
N GLY A 426 0.97 22.49 -92.91
CA GLY A 426 1.59 21.34 -92.27
C GLY A 426 0.60 20.52 -91.35
N ASN A 427 -0.24 21.23 -90.63
CA ASN A 427 -1.23 20.64 -89.79
C ASN A 427 -2.33 19.87 -90.55
N ILE A 428 -2.73 20.41 -91.69
CA ILE A 428 -3.68 19.70 -92.58
C ILE A 428 -3.06 18.38 -93.05
N ALA A 429 -1.78 18.38 -93.40
CA ALA A 429 -1.09 17.16 -93.83
C ALA A 429 -0.97 16.17 -92.61
N THR A 430 -0.61 16.71 -91.44
CA THR A 430 -0.49 15.92 -90.21
C THR A 430 -1.86 15.35 -89.78
N ASN A 431 -2.91 16.15 -89.80
CA ASN A 431 -4.25 15.70 -89.45
C ASN A 431 -4.73 14.64 -90.41
N THR A 432 -4.41 14.71 -91.68
CA THR A 432 -4.72 13.66 -92.64
C THR A 432 -4.02 12.36 -92.27
N ALA A 433 -2.74 12.41 -91.87
CA ALA A 433 -2.01 11.21 -91.38
C ALA A 433 -2.54 10.71 -90.06
N ASN A 434 -2.91 11.61 -89.12
CA ASN A 434 -3.49 11.25 -87.86
C ASN A 434 -4.88 10.59 -87.97
N ILE A 435 -5.70 11.08 -88.92
CA ILE A 435 -6.99 10.45 -89.23
C ILE A 435 -6.77 9.02 -89.73
N ALA A 436 -5.78 8.78 -90.59
CA ALA A 436 -5.46 7.40 -90.99
C ALA A 436 -4.98 6.54 -89.81
N THR A 437 -4.12 7.09 -88.92
CA THR A 437 -3.63 6.43 -87.75
C THR A 437 -4.76 6.17 -86.77
N ASN A 438 -5.60 7.19 -86.50
CA ASN A 438 -6.77 7.01 -85.60
C ASN A 438 -7.76 5.99 -86.13
N THR A 439 -7.95 5.91 -87.44
CA THR A 439 -8.80 4.85 -88.01
C THR A 439 -8.24 3.45 -87.70
N THR A 440 -6.89 3.30 -87.82
CA THR A 440 -6.23 2.04 -87.44
C THR A 440 -6.34 1.79 -85.95
N ASN A 441 -6.13 2.83 -85.12
CA ASN A 441 -6.24 2.73 -83.64
C ASN A 441 -7.67 2.42 -83.21
N ILE A 442 -8.68 2.99 -83.88
CA ILE A 442 -10.08 2.66 -83.62
C ILE A 442 -10.38 1.19 -83.93
N THR A 443 -9.81 0.67 -85.06
CA THR A 443 -9.95 -0.77 -85.39
C THR A 443 -9.29 -1.61 -84.29
N ASN A 444 -8.04 -1.31 -83.90
CA ASN A 444 -7.33 -2.01 -82.82
C ASN A 444 -8.03 -1.86 -81.47
N LEU A 445 -8.60 -0.66 -81.20
CA LEU A 445 -9.34 -0.42 -79.96
C LEU A 445 -10.67 -1.19 -79.96
N THR A 446 -11.33 -1.34 -81.12
CA THR A 446 -12.54 -2.12 -81.24
C THR A 446 -12.27 -3.60 -80.96
N ASP A 447 -11.14 -4.13 -81.44
CA ASP A 447 -10.69 -5.48 -81.13
C ASP A 447 -10.31 -5.60 -79.63
N THR A 448 -9.56 -4.64 -79.11
CA THR A 448 -9.18 -4.58 -77.69
C THR A 448 -10.40 -4.40 -76.77
N VAL A 449 -11.41 -3.63 -77.19
CA VAL A 449 -12.67 -3.47 -76.44
C VAL A 449 -13.46 -4.78 -76.50
N GLY A 450 -13.34 -5.55 -77.58
CA GLY A 450 -13.86 -6.90 -77.69
C GLY A 450 -13.24 -7.81 -76.61
N ASP A 451 -11.91 -7.85 -76.56
CA ASP A 451 -11.16 -8.63 -75.58
C ASP A 451 -11.43 -8.12 -74.14
N LEU A 452 -11.47 -6.79 -73.94
CA LEU A 452 -11.80 -6.20 -72.63
C LEU A 452 -13.22 -6.51 -72.19
N LYS A 453 -14.14 -6.67 -73.14
CA LYS A 453 -15.53 -7.06 -72.84
C LYS A 453 -15.62 -8.48 -72.30
N ASP A 454 -14.70 -9.30 -72.73
CA ASP A 454 -14.63 -10.69 -72.21
C ASP A 454 -13.92 -10.74 -70.85
N ASP A 455 -13.06 -9.75 -70.54
CA ASP A 455 -12.25 -9.70 -69.30
C ASP A 455 -12.71 -8.64 -68.27
N ALA A 456 -13.64 -7.76 -68.64
CA ALA A 456 -14.08 -6.69 -67.77
C ALA A 456 -15.26 -7.08 -66.89
N LEU A 457 -15.34 -6.40 -65.73
CA LEU A 457 -16.57 -6.41 -64.94
C LEU A 457 -17.69 -5.73 -65.70
N LEU A 458 -18.60 -6.54 -66.26
CA LEU A 458 -19.68 -6.03 -67.12
C LEU A 458 -20.93 -5.73 -66.29
N TRP A 459 -21.57 -4.58 -66.59
CA TRP A 459 -22.88 -4.25 -66.08
C TRP A 459 -23.96 -5.05 -66.77
N ASN A 460 -24.69 -5.90 -66.02
CA ASN A 460 -25.74 -6.75 -66.56
C ASN A 460 -27.15 -6.14 -66.51
N GLY A 461 -27.25 -4.86 -66.20
CA GLY A 461 -28.52 -4.17 -66.03
C GLY A 461 -28.93 -3.99 -64.58
N THR A 462 -28.34 -4.75 -63.67
CA THR A 462 -28.63 -4.70 -62.21
C THR A 462 -27.37 -4.65 -61.35
N ALA A 463 -26.27 -5.23 -61.82
CA ALA A 463 -25.00 -5.32 -61.11
C ALA A 463 -23.82 -5.49 -62.07
N PHE A 464 -22.61 -5.21 -61.58
CA PHE A 464 -21.38 -5.61 -62.28
C PHE A 464 -21.15 -7.11 -62.09
N ASN A 465 -21.02 -7.84 -63.17
CA ASN A 465 -20.80 -9.29 -63.17
C ASN A 465 -19.31 -9.59 -63.44
N ALA A 466 -18.69 -10.32 -62.57
CA ALA A 466 -17.31 -10.76 -62.66
C ALA A 466 -17.13 -12.20 -63.18
N ALA A 467 -18.18 -12.82 -63.69
CA ALA A 467 -18.09 -14.16 -64.25
C ALA A 467 -17.43 -14.11 -65.63
N HIS A 468 -16.40 -14.89 -65.87
CA HIS A 468 -15.67 -14.97 -67.11
C HIS A 468 -15.65 -16.39 -67.66
N GLY A 469 -15.91 -16.50 -68.95
CA GLY A 469 -15.94 -17.81 -69.63
C GLY A 469 -16.93 -18.80 -68.99
N THR A 470 -16.45 -19.93 -68.52
CA THR A 470 -17.25 -20.97 -67.85
C THR A 470 -17.30 -20.83 -66.35
N GLU A 471 -16.55 -19.87 -65.79
CA GLU A 471 -16.49 -19.64 -64.33
C GLU A 471 -17.65 -18.76 -63.89
N THR A 472 -18.32 -19.14 -62.84
CA THR A 472 -19.48 -18.42 -62.29
C THR A 472 -19.09 -17.34 -61.28
N THR A 473 -17.83 -17.31 -60.85
CA THR A 473 -17.29 -16.33 -59.89
C THR A 473 -15.86 -15.97 -60.28
N SER A 474 -15.44 -14.75 -59.99
CA SER A 474 -14.06 -14.30 -60.18
C SER A 474 -13.56 -13.54 -58.96
N THR A 475 -12.25 -13.57 -58.77
CA THR A 475 -11.58 -12.81 -57.71
C THR A 475 -11.15 -11.46 -58.27
N ILE A 476 -11.60 -10.40 -57.67
CA ILE A 476 -11.11 -9.05 -57.94
C ILE A 476 -9.90 -8.80 -57.04
N THR A 477 -8.71 -8.63 -57.64
CA THR A 477 -7.45 -8.38 -56.93
C THR A 477 -7.01 -6.93 -57.10
N ASN A 478 -6.05 -6.52 -56.27
CA ASN A 478 -5.47 -5.15 -56.30
C ASN A 478 -6.50 -4.03 -56.08
N VAL A 479 -7.61 -4.37 -55.37
CA VAL A 479 -8.56 -3.35 -54.97
C VAL A 479 -7.88 -2.48 -53.89
N LYS A 480 -7.72 -1.19 -54.19
CA LYS A 480 -7.25 -0.20 -53.22
C LYS A 480 -8.23 -0.17 -52.04
N ALA A 481 -7.70 0.06 -50.84
CA ALA A 481 -8.55 0.27 -49.67
C ALA A 481 -9.55 1.41 -49.94
N GLY A 482 -10.81 1.11 -49.80
CA GLY A 482 -11.89 2.10 -49.93
C GLY A 482 -11.98 2.98 -48.70
N THR A 483 -12.59 4.14 -48.84
CA THR A 483 -12.92 5.00 -47.70
C THR A 483 -13.97 4.33 -46.84
N LEU A 484 -13.75 4.26 -45.54
CA LEU A 484 -14.73 3.75 -44.59
C LEU A 484 -15.40 4.90 -43.86
N SER A 485 -16.53 5.36 -44.34
CA SER A 485 -17.34 6.41 -43.72
C SER A 485 -18.82 6.11 -43.97
N ASP A 486 -19.71 6.76 -43.24
CA ASP A 486 -21.16 6.54 -43.34
C ASP A 486 -21.72 6.75 -44.75
N ASP A 487 -21.10 7.64 -45.53
CA ASP A 487 -21.55 7.99 -46.88
C ASP A 487 -20.67 7.34 -47.99
N SER A 488 -19.73 6.46 -47.62
CA SER A 488 -18.83 5.87 -48.60
C SER A 488 -19.54 4.82 -49.43
N THR A 489 -19.34 4.90 -50.74
CA THR A 489 -19.74 3.92 -51.73
C THR A 489 -18.56 3.11 -52.28
N ASP A 490 -17.38 3.26 -51.65
CA ASP A 490 -16.18 2.53 -52.09
C ASP A 490 -16.29 1.04 -51.83
N ALA A 491 -15.70 0.23 -52.71
CA ALA A 491 -15.56 -1.20 -52.44
C ALA A 491 -14.56 -1.45 -51.30
N VAL A 492 -14.93 -2.31 -50.40
CA VAL A 492 -14.04 -2.77 -49.32
C VAL A 492 -13.20 -3.94 -49.84
N ASN A 493 -11.88 -3.84 -49.69
CA ASN A 493 -11.01 -4.95 -50.06
C ASN A 493 -10.83 -5.97 -48.91
N GLY A 494 -10.26 -7.12 -49.23
CA GLY A 494 -10.09 -8.21 -48.28
C GLY A 494 -9.21 -7.83 -47.05
N SER A 495 -8.27 -6.88 -47.19
CA SER A 495 -7.44 -6.44 -46.05
C SER A 495 -8.25 -5.61 -45.06
N GLN A 496 -9.08 -4.68 -45.57
CA GLN A 496 -9.98 -3.89 -44.71
C GLN A 496 -10.99 -4.75 -43.97
N LEU A 497 -11.55 -5.75 -44.67
CA LEU A 497 -12.46 -6.72 -44.01
C LEU A 497 -11.70 -7.60 -43.01
N LYS A 498 -10.44 -7.98 -43.34
CA LYS A 498 -9.61 -8.71 -42.39
C LYS A 498 -9.33 -7.86 -41.15
N ASP A 499 -8.93 -6.59 -41.32
CA ASP A 499 -8.68 -5.68 -40.22
C ASP A 499 -9.94 -5.47 -39.34
N THR A 500 -11.11 -5.39 -39.99
CA THR A 500 -12.40 -5.34 -39.28
C THR A 500 -12.63 -6.62 -38.50
N ASN A 501 -12.41 -7.78 -39.11
CA ASN A 501 -12.58 -9.06 -38.45
C ASN A 501 -11.58 -9.29 -37.33
N ASP A 502 -10.32 -8.82 -37.51
CA ASP A 502 -9.30 -8.84 -36.44
C ASP A 502 -9.69 -7.93 -35.27
N ASN A 503 -10.24 -6.77 -35.57
CA ASN A 503 -10.80 -5.88 -34.53
C ASN A 503 -12.01 -6.50 -33.82
N VAL A 504 -12.90 -7.16 -34.59
CA VAL A 504 -14.03 -7.90 -34.00
C VAL A 504 -13.54 -9.06 -33.13
N ALA A 505 -12.52 -9.80 -33.58
CA ALA A 505 -11.92 -10.87 -32.79
C ALA A 505 -11.24 -10.35 -31.54
N THR A 506 -10.52 -9.23 -31.67
CA THR A 506 -9.90 -8.53 -30.53
C THR A 506 -10.95 -8.04 -29.54
N ASN A 507 -12.01 -7.40 -30.05
CA ASN A 507 -13.10 -6.94 -29.21
C ASN A 507 -13.83 -8.10 -28.54
N THR A 508 -14.02 -9.21 -29.26
CA THR A 508 -14.60 -10.42 -28.69
C THR A 508 -13.75 -10.95 -27.53
N THR A 509 -12.42 -10.98 -27.71
CA THR A 509 -11.47 -11.38 -26.67
C THR A 509 -11.51 -10.41 -25.48
N ASN A 510 -11.56 -9.11 -25.76
CA ASN A 510 -11.66 -8.08 -24.71
C ASN A 510 -12.99 -8.19 -23.94
N ILE A 511 -14.09 -8.44 -24.64
CA ILE A 511 -15.40 -8.66 -24.02
C ILE A 511 -15.36 -9.91 -23.14
N ALA A 512 -14.77 -11.00 -23.62
CA ALA A 512 -14.62 -12.22 -22.81
C ALA A 512 -13.77 -11.95 -21.55
N SER A 513 -12.66 -11.22 -21.70
CA SER A 513 -11.80 -10.82 -20.59
C SER A 513 -12.53 -9.91 -19.59
N ASN A 514 -13.26 -8.92 -20.09
CA ASN A 514 -14.05 -8.03 -19.24
C ASN A 514 -15.17 -8.81 -18.53
N THR A 515 -15.80 -9.76 -19.20
CA THR A 515 -16.83 -10.63 -18.59
C THR A 515 -16.22 -11.47 -17.47
N ALA A 516 -15.03 -12.03 -17.67
CA ALA A 516 -14.32 -12.76 -16.62
C ALA A 516 -13.94 -11.86 -15.43
N ASN A 517 -13.48 -10.66 -15.73
CA ASN A 517 -13.15 -9.67 -14.69
C ASN A 517 -14.38 -9.24 -13.89
N ILE A 518 -15.52 -9.04 -14.58
CA ILE A 518 -16.80 -8.73 -13.92
C ILE A 518 -17.22 -9.88 -13.01
N ALA A 519 -17.10 -11.14 -13.50
CA ALA A 519 -17.42 -12.30 -12.67
C ALA A 519 -16.53 -12.38 -11.42
N THR A 520 -15.23 -12.15 -11.60
CA THR A 520 -14.27 -12.10 -10.48
C THR A 520 -14.63 -10.99 -9.49
N ASN A 521 -14.91 -9.80 -9.98
CA ASN A 521 -15.29 -8.68 -9.14
C ASN A 521 -16.61 -8.95 -8.40
N THR A 522 -17.56 -9.58 -9.06
CA THR A 522 -18.83 -9.99 -8.45
C THR A 522 -18.60 -10.98 -7.31
N SER A 523 -17.71 -11.95 -7.50
CA SER A 523 -17.32 -12.88 -6.43
C SER A 523 -16.66 -12.14 -5.27
N ASN A 524 -15.69 -11.28 -5.55
CA ASN A 524 -15.00 -10.49 -4.52
C ASN A 524 -15.96 -9.60 -3.73
N ILE A 525 -16.97 -9.02 -4.39
CA ILE A 525 -18.02 -8.23 -3.74
C ILE A 525 -18.86 -9.12 -2.82
N ALA A 526 -19.21 -10.32 -3.27
CA ALA A 526 -19.95 -11.26 -2.45
C ALA A 526 -19.16 -11.67 -1.19
N ASP A 527 -17.86 -11.99 -1.37
CA ASP A 527 -16.96 -12.34 -0.27
C ASP A 527 -16.80 -11.16 0.72
N ASN A 528 -16.62 -9.95 0.20
CA ASN A 528 -16.54 -8.76 1.04
C ASN A 528 -17.84 -8.52 1.80
N THR A 529 -18.99 -8.75 1.16
CA THR A 529 -20.30 -8.63 1.80
C THR A 529 -20.45 -9.65 2.94
N ALA A 530 -20.02 -10.89 2.72
CA ALA A 530 -20.03 -11.93 3.74
C ALA A 530 -19.08 -11.57 4.91
N ASN A 531 -17.90 -11.05 4.60
CA ASN A 531 -16.94 -10.60 5.61
C ASN A 531 -17.50 -9.42 6.43
N ILE A 532 -18.16 -8.47 5.80
CA ILE A 532 -18.84 -7.35 6.47
C ILE A 532 -19.93 -7.87 7.40
N ALA A 533 -20.73 -8.82 6.94
CA ALA A 533 -21.78 -9.43 7.77
C ALA A 533 -21.18 -10.13 8.99
N THR A 534 -20.10 -10.90 8.79
CA THR A 534 -19.36 -11.57 9.88
C THR A 534 -18.80 -10.55 10.87
N ASN A 535 -18.15 -9.50 10.37
CA ASN A 535 -17.60 -8.45 11.24
C ASN A 535 -18.71 -7.72 12.01
N THR A 536 -19.85 -7.49 11.38
CA THR A 536 -21.02 -6.89 12.05
C THR A 536 -21.52 -7.76 13.19
N SER A 537 -21.60 -9.08 12.97
CA SER A 537 -21.95 -10.03 14.02
C SER A 537 -20.94 -10.01 15.16
N ASN A 538 -19.65 -10.07 14.84
CA ASN A 538 -18.58 -10.02 15.85
C ASN A 538 -18.60 -8.72 16.67
N ILE A 539 -18.92 -7.59 16.03
CA ILE A 539 -19.07 -6.30 16.72
C ILE A 539 -20.27 -6.35 17.68
N ALA A 540 -21.39 -6.96 17.26
CA ALA A 540 -22.55 -7.11 18.11
C ALA A 540 -22.24 -7.99 19.33
N ASP A 541 -21.56 -9.12 19.09
CA ASP A 541 -21.13 -10.04 20.18
C ASP A 541 -20.16 -9.35 21.14
N ASN A 542 -19.18 -8.60 20.60
CA ASN A 542 -18.26 -7.83 21.44
C ASN A 542 -18.99 -6.76 22.26
N THR A 543 -19.97 -6.11 21.67
CA THR A 543 -20.80 -5.10 22.36
C THR A 543 -21.59 -5.75 23.51
N ALA A 544 -22.17 -6.93 23.27
CA ALA A 544 -22.87 -7.69 24.31
C ALA A 544 -21.92 -8.13 25.43
N ASN A 545 -20.72 -8.59 25.07
CA ASN A 545 -19.69 -8.98 26.03
C ASN A 545 -19.22 -7.78 26.87
N ILE A 546 -19.04 -6.61 26.26
CA ILE A 546 -18.69 -5.36 26.96
C ILE A 546 -19.82 -5.00 27.95
N ALA A 547 -21.07 -5.07 27.53
CA ALA A 547 -22.20 -4.79 28.42
C ALA A 547 -22.24 -5.77 29.61
N THR A 548 -21.99 -7.05 29.34
CA THR A 548 -21.90 -8.08 30.39
C THR A 548 -20.76 -7.80 31.36
N ASN A 549 -19.57 -7.48 30.82
CA ASN A 549 -18.41 -7.17 31.66
C ASN A 549 -18.66 -5.90 32.49
N THR A 550 -19.30 -4.89 31.91
CA THR A 550 -19.68 -3.68 32.64
C THR A 550 -20.61 -4.00 33.82
N SER A 551 -21.60 -4.87 33.59
CA SER A 551 -22.51 -5.32 34.64
C SER A 551 -21.77 -6.11 35.74
N ASN A 552 -20.84 -6.98 35.33
CA ASN A 552 -20.03 -7.76 36.28
C ASN A 552 -19.11 -6.85 37.12
N ILE A 553 -18.51 -5.84 36.49
CA ILE A 553 -17.69 -4.82 37.18
C ILE A 553 -18.55 -4.07 38.21
N ALA A 554 -19.73 -3.63 37.81
CA ALA A 554 -20.65 -2.98 38.75
C ALA A 554 -21.03 -3.90 39.94
N GLY A 555 -21.33 -5.15 39.63
CA GLY A 555 -21.58 -6.17 40.66
C GLY A 555 -20.41 -6.39 41.62
N ASN A 556 -19.22 -6.51 41.06
CA ASN A 556 -18.00 -6.66 41.83
C ASN A 556 -17.73 -5.43 42.72
N THR A 557 -17.96 -4.25 42.17
CA THR A 557 -17.82 -2.98 42.92
C THR A 557 -18.77 -2.94 44.11
N ALA A 558 -20.03 -3.36 43.91
CA ALA A 558 -21.00 -3.45 44.99
C ALA A 558 -20.59 -4.49 46.06
N ASN A 559 -20.07 -5.65 45.60
CA ASN A 559 -19.57 -6.68 46.48
C ASN A 559 -18.36 -6.20 47.33
N ILE A 560 -17.44 -5.47 46.69
CA ILE A 560 -16.29 -4.87 47.38
C ILE A 560 -16.77 -3.87 48.43
N ALA A 561 -17.73 -3.01 48.12
CA ALA A 561 -18.30 -2.07 49.08
C ALA A 561 -18.96 -2.81 50.27
N THR A 562 -19.70 -3.87 49.96
CA THR A 562 -20.30 -4.73 51.00
C THR A 562 -19.26 -5.39 51.88
N ASN A 563 -18.21 -5.96 51.25
CA ASN A 563 -17.12 -6.59 52.00
C ASN A 563 -16.36 -5.57 52.85
N THR A 564 -16.14 -4.37 52.35
CA THR A 564 -15.51 -3.27 53.09
C THR A 564 -16.34 -2.93 54.34
N THR A 565 -17.66 -2.85 54.19
CA THR A 565 -18.59 -2.63 55.32
C THR A 565 -18.55 -3.78 56.34
N ASN A 566 -18.51 -5.01 55.83
CA ASN A 566 -18.44 -6.19 56.70
C ASN A 566 -17.11 -6.26 57.47
N ILE A 567 -15.99 -5.92 56.77
CA ILE A 567 -14.66 -5.83 57.42
C ILE A 567 -14.69 -4.79 58.52
N ALA A 568 -15.26 -3.60 58.29
CA ALA A 568 -15.36 -2.56 59.30
C ALA A 568 -16.21 -3.02 60.50
N ALA A 569 -17.33 -3.71 60.21
CA ALA A 569 -18.17 -4.27 61.28
C ALA A 569 -17.44 -5.36 62.07
N ASN A 570 -16.72 -6.25 61.36
CA ASN A 570 -15.91 -7.29 62.01
C ASN A 570 -14.78 -6.67 62.84
N THR A 571 -14.11 -5.62 62.36
CA THR A 571 -13.09 -4.89 63.10
C THR A 571 -13.66 -4.29 64.37
N THR A 572 -14.85 -3.70 64.29
CA THR A 572 -15.55 -3.17 65.46
C THR A 572 -15.87 -4.27 66.47
N SER A 573 -16.36 -5.42 65.95
CA SER A 573 -16.67 -6.57 66.77
C SER A 573 -15.43 -7.16 67.46
N ILE A 574 -14.34 -7.26 66.74
CA ILE A 574 -13.04 -7.70 67.26
C ILE A 574 -12.55 -6.74 68.36
N ASN A 575 -12.64 -5.42 68.13
CA ASN A 575 -12.25 -4.44 69.12
C ASN A 575 -13.13 -4.56 70.38
N SER A 576 -14.45 -4.78 70.20
CA SER A 576 -15.36 -5.01 71.32
C SER A 576 -15.03 -6.28 72.05
N LEU A 577 -14.66 -7.34 71.29
CA LEU A 577 -14.25 -8.61 71.90
C LEU A 577 -12.96 -8.50 72.68
N ASN A 578 -11.96 -7.79 72.11
CA ASN A 578 -10.70 -7.50 72.80
C ASN A 578 -10.95 -6.73 74.08
N THR A 579 -11.82 -5.72 74.04
CA THR A 579 -12.19 -4.95 75.25
C THR A 579 -12.85 -5.87 76.29
N SER A 580 -13.69 -6.83 75.81
CA SER A 580 -14.31 -7.79 76.69
C SER A 580 -13.33 -8.82 77.27
N VAL A 581 -12.35 -9.23 76.43
CA VAL A 581 -11.27 -10.13 76.90
C VAL A 581 -10.38 -9.37 77.91
N ASP A 582 -10.00 -8.16 77.64
CA ASP A 582 -9.22 -7.33 78.59
C ASP A 582 -9.98 -7.17 79.90
N ALA A 583 -11.31 -6.98 79.85
CA ALA A 583 -12.15 -6.92 81.06
C ALA A 583 -12.18 -8.23 81.77
N LEU A 584 -12.31 -9.34 81.01
CA LEU A 584 -12.29 -10.71 81.62
C LEU A 584 -10.92 -11.04 82.19
N GLU A 585 -9.82 -10.59 81.54
CA GLU A 585 -8.48 -10.78 82.13
C GLU A 585 -8.31 -9.98 83.42
N GLN A 586 -8.95 -8.81 83.49
CA GLN A 586 -8.96 -8.03 84.76
C GLN A 586 -9.79 -8.66 85.83
N ASP A 587 -10.87 -9.39 85.47
CA ASP A 587 -11.78 -9.99 86.44
C ASP A 587 -11.48 -11.48 86.72
N ALA A 588 -10.61 -12.11 85.91
CA ALA A 588 -10.25 -13.48 86.05
C ALA A 588 -9.22 -13.70 87.16
N MET A 589 -9.41 -14.77 87.91
CA MET A 589 -8.35 -15.26 88.81
C MET A 589 -7.18 -15.80 87.97
N LEU A 590 -6.09 -15.06 87.81
CA LEU A 590 -4.97 -15.49 87.03
C LEU A 590 -4.01 -16.40 87.78
N TRP A 591 -3.54 -17.46 87.11
CA TRP A 591 -2.54 -18.35 87.64
C TRP A 591 -1.14 -17.73 87.54
N ASN A 592 -0.46 -17.45 88.64
CA ASN A 592 0.86 -16.81 88.70
C ASN A 592 2.05 -17.81 88.70
N GLY A 593 1.78 -19.09 88.44
CA GLY A 593 2.79 -20.17 88.45
C GLY A 593 2.78 -21.00 89.75
N THR A 594 2.17 -20.49 90.76
CA THR A 594 2.09 -21.16 92.08
C THR A 594 0.70 -21.14 92.73
N ALA A 595 -0.09 -20.16 92.47
CA ALA A 595 -1.44 -20.01 92.99
C ALA A 595 -2.31 -19.14 92.08
N PHE A 596 -3.62 -19.22 92.16
CA PHE A 596 -4.55 -18.30 91.51
C PHE A 596 -4.55 -16.98 92.29
N ASN A 597 -4.34 -15.89 91.56
CA ASN A 597 -4.33 -14.55 92.12
C ASN A 597 -5.65 -13.84 91.80
N ALA A 598 -6.30 -13.33 92.79
CA ALA A 598 -7.57 -12.60 92.71
C ALA A 598 -7.40 -11.10 92.93
N ALA A 599 -6.17 -10.53 92.79
CA ALA A 599 -5.95 -9.10 92.90
C ALA A 599 -6.30 -8.41 91.56
N HIS A 600 -7.11 -7.40 91.57
CA HIS A 600 -7.57 -6.66 90.40
C HIS A 600 -7.18 -5.18 90.45
N GLY A 601 -6.65 -4.66 89.32
CA GLY A 601 -6.24 -3.24 89.23
C GLY A 601 -5.23 -2.87 90.32
N THR A 602 -5.52 -1.86 91.04
CA THR A 602 -4.67 -1.36 92.16
C THR A 602 -4.92 -2.02 93.49
N GLU A 603 -5.90 -2.90 93.58
CA GLU A 603 -6.23 -3.63 94.80
C GLU A 603 -5.35 -4.89 94.95
N THR A 604 -4.76 -5.04 96.07
CA THR A 604 -3.88 -6.20 96.41
C THR A 604 -4.60 -7.44 96.83
N THR A 605 -5.87 -7.32 97.08
CA THR A 605 -6.76 -8.48 97.52
C THR A 605 -8.17 -8.28 96.99
N SER A 606 -8.84 -9.37 96.60
CA SER A 606 -10.24 -9.35 96.19
C SER A 606 -11.02 -10.32 96.98
N THR A 607 -12.27 -10.00 97.26
CA THR A 607 -13.18 -10.89 97.98
C THR A 607 -13.88 -11.85 96.99
N ILE A 608 -13.71 -13.14 97.20
CA ILE A 608 -14.48 -14.12 96.42
C ILE A 608 -15.75 -14.38 97.24
N THR A 609 -16.91 -14.01 96.72
CA THR A 609 -18.23 -14.29 97.32
C THR A 609 -18.92 -15.41 96.55
N ASN A 610 -19.74 -16.20 97.23
CA ASN A 610 -20.52 -17.31 96.68
C ASN A 610 -21.47 -16.83 95.57
#